data_2e341f8174685b2ea1e2d087087bab1c
#
_entry.id   2e341f8174685b2ea1e2d087087bab1c
#
_cell.length_a   1.000
_cell.length_b   1.000
_cell.length_c   1.000
_cell.angle_alpha   90.00
_cell.angle_beta   90.00
_cell.angle_gamma   90.00
#
_symmetry.space_group_name_H-M   'P 1'
#
loop_
_entity.id
_entity.type
_entity.pdbx_description
1 polymer ?
#
loop_
_entity_poly.entity_id
_entity_poly.type
_entity_poly.pdbx_seq_one_letter_code
_entity_poly.pdbx_strand_id
1 'polypeptide(L)'
;YTGRSMDGAEAERWGFYNKLCEPGKLAADAKALAHSIAAGPTFAHGMTKRCIHQEWSMGIDDAIEAEAQAQAICMQTKDYERAYKAFVAKQKPVFEGD
;
A
#
# COMPACT_ATOMS: atom_id res chain seq x y z
N TYR A 1 7.73 27.46 5.62
CA TYR A 1 8.49 28.69 5.83
C TYR A 1 7.92 29.56 6.97
N THR A 2 6.61 29.57 7.16
CA THR A 2 5.95 30.43 8.16
C THR A 2 5.93 29.85 9.56
N GLY A 3 6.13 28.55 9.73
CA GLY A 3 6.06 27.86 11.02
C GLY A 3 4.67 27.90 11.69
N ARG A 4 3.60 28.20 10.93
CA ARG A 4 2.24 28.22 11.46
C ARG A 4 1.72 26.84 11.81
N SER A 5 0.80 26.76 12.74
CA SER A 5 0.07 25.52 13.04
C SER A 5 -0.95 25.21 11.94
N MET A 6 -1.22 23.94 11.77
CA MET A 6 -2.18 23.37 10.83
C MET A 6 -3.10 22.42 11.60
N ASP A 7 -4.40 22.51 11.40
CA ASP A 7 -5.35 21.59 12.02
C ASP A 7 -5.46 20.27 11.24
N GLY A 8 -6.19 19.29 11.80
CA GLY A 8 -6.32 17.97 11.20
C GLY A 8 -7.03 17.98 9.85
N ALA A 9 -8.04 18.82 9.68
CA ALA A 9 -8.79 18.92 8.43
C ALA A 9 -7.94 19.53 7.30
N GLU A 10 -7.16 20.53 7.63
CA GLU A 10 -6.20 21.11 6.70
C GLU A 10 -5.10 20.11 6.33
N ALA A 11 -4.59 19.37 7.32
CA ALA A 11 -3.56 18.37 7.12
C ALA A 11 -4.02 17.21 6.22
N GLU A 12 -5.27 16.74 6.37
CA GLU A 12 -5.87 15.75 5.47
C GLU A 12 -6.00 16.31 4.04
N ARG A 13 -6.53 17.50 3.88
CA ARG A 13 -6.68 18.16 2.57
C ARG A 13 -5.35 18.34 1.82
N TRP A 14 -4.27 18.59 2.56
CA TRP A 14 -2.93 18.72 1.99
C TRP A 14 -2.20 17.38 1.81
N GLY A 15 -2.81 16.26 2.20
CA GLY A 15 -2.20 14.93 2.09
C GLY A 15 -1.10 14.65 3.12
N PHE A 16 -1.01 15.48 4.18
CA PHE A 16 -0.07 15.24 5.27
C PHE A 16 -0.52 14.06 6.14
N TYR A 17 -1.83 13.90 6.36
CA TYR A 17 -2.44 12.72 6.92
C TYR A 17 -3.33 12.03 5.89
N ASN A 18 -3.36 10.71 5.92
CA ASN A 18 -4.19 9.91 5.01
C ASN A 18 -5.69 10.04 5.30
N LYS A 19 -6.06 10.23 6.57
CA LYS A 19 -7.44 10.26 7.02
C LYS A 19 -7.57 11.04 8.32
N LEU A 20 -8.56 11.91 8.38
CA LEU A 20 -9.04 12.48 9.62
C LEU A 20 -10.04 11.53 10.29
N CYS A 21 -9.91 11.32 11.58
CA CYS A 21 -10.80 10.47 12.38
C CYS A 21 -11.58 11.32 13.39
N GLU A 22 -12.78 10.85 13.72
CA GLU A 22 -13.53 11.41 14.83
C GLU A 22 -12.75 11.31 16.16
N PRO A 23 -12.91 12.25 17.08
CA PRO A 23 -12.29 12.17 18.39
C PRO A 23 -12.53 10.83 19.07
N GLY A 24 -11.46 10.20 19.56
CA GLY A 24 -11.51 8.90 20.23
C GLY A 24 -11.55 7.66 19.32
N LYS A 25 -11.70 7.83 18.00
CA LYS A 25 -11.73 6.70 17.05
C LYS A 25 -10.39 6.40 16.38
N LEU A 26 -9.39 7.25 16.53
CA LEU A 26 -8.10 7.12 15.85
C LEU A 26 -7.49 5.71 15.98
N ALA A 27 -7.41 5.18 17.21
CA ALA A 27 -6.79 3.88 17.45
C ALA A 27 -7.57 2.73 16.79
N ALA A 28 -8.90 2.78 16.82
CA ALA A 28 -9.76 1.77 16.20
C ALA A 28 -9.65 1.81 14.67
N ASP A 29 -9.73 3.00 14.08
CA ASP A 29 -9.63 3.21 12.63
C ASP A 29 -8.24 2.83 12.09
N ALA A 30 -7.17 3.22 12.78
CA ALA A 30 -5.81 2.86 12.41
C ALA A 30 -5.60 1.34 12.48
N LYS A 31 -6.12 0.68 13.52
CA LYS A 31 -6.06 -0.77 13.67
C LYS A 31 -6.85 -1.50 12.59
N ALA A 32 -8.04 -1.01 12.25
CA ALA A 32 -8.84 -1.57 11.17
C ALA A 32 -8.13 -1.47 9.81
N LEU A 33 -7.51 -0.34 9.50
CA LEU A 33 -6.70 -0.16 8.29
C LEU A 33 -5.50 -1.10 8.30
N ALA A 34 -4.76 -1.20 9.42
CA ALA A 34 -3.61 -2.10 9.54
C ALA A 34 -4.00 -3.56 9.31
N HIS A 35 -5.12 -4.01 9.88
CA HIS A 35 -5.63 -5.37 9.63
C HIS A 35 -6.04 -5.60 8.18
N SER A 36 -6.65 -4.60 7.53
CA SER A 36 -7.03 -4.73 6.11
C SER A 36 -5.81 -4.87 5.20
N ILE A 37 -4.72 -4.15 5.50
CA ILE A 37 -3.45 -4.27 4.77
C ILE A 37 -2.78 -5.62 5.07
N ALA A 38 -2.76 -6.05 6.34
CA ALA A 38 -2.18 -7.32 6.74
C ALA A 38 -2.91 -8.56 6.17
N ALA A 39 -4.20 -8.43 5.86
CA ALA A 39 -4.98 -9.47 5.19
C ALA A 39 -4.78 -9.50 3.66
N GLY A 40 -3.99 -8.61 3.12
CA GLY A 40 -3.64 -8.55 1.69
C GLY A 40 -2.35 -9.32 1.37
N PRO A 41 -1.88 -9.25 0.11
CA PRO A 41 -0.64 -9.90 -0.34
C PRO A 41 0.58 -9.16 0.24
N THR A 42 0.97 -9.48 1.45
CA THR A 42 1.96 -8.72 2.23
C THR A 42 3.34 -8.67 1.58
N PHE A 43 3.74 -9.71 0.84
CA PHE A 43 4.96 -9.69 0.05
C PHE A 43 4.90 -8.59 -1.03
N ALA A 44 3.82 -8.54 -1.80
CA ALA A 44 3.63 -7.50 -2.82
C ALA A 44 3.54 -6.10 -2.22
N HIS A 45 2.88 -5.92 -1.06
CA HIS A 45 2.87 -4.64 -0.33
C HIS A 45 4.28 -4.19 0.05
N GLY A 46 5.14 -5.12 0.49
CA GLY A 46 6.54 -4.85 0.79
C GLY A 46 7.33 -4.42 -0.44
N MET A 47 7.11 -5.08 -1.59
CA MET A 47 7.73 -4.71 -2.86
C MET A 47 7.27 -3.33 -3.34
N THR A 48 5.96 -3.04 -3.31
CA THR A 48 5.41 -1.73 -3.64
C THR A 48 6.03 -0.62 -2.80
N LYS A 49 6.12 -0.82 -1.49
CA LYS A 49 6.75 0.16 -0.59
C LYS A 49 8.22 0.40 -0.96
N ARG A 50 8.94 -0.65 -1.32
CA ARG A 50 10.35 -0.54 -1.76
C ARG A 50 10.46 0.26 -3.05
N CYS A 51 9.66 -0.06 -4.07
CA CYS A 51 9.66 0.66 -5.34
C CYS A 51 9.40 2.15 -5.13
N ILE A 52 8.32 2.52 -4.44
CA ILE A 52 8.00 3.93 -4.13
C ILE A 52 9.18 4.66 -3.48
N HIS A 53 9.90 4.03 -2.53
CA HIS A 53 11.03 4.67 -1.87
C HIS A 53 12.25 4.82 -2.78
N GLN A 54 12.48 3.89 -3.70
CA GLN A 54 13.61 3.94 -4.64
C GLN A 54 13.39 4.94 -5.78
N GLU A 55 12.16 5.04 -6.26
CA GLU A 55 11.78 5.88 -7.41
C GLU A 55 11.94 7.37 -7.17
N TRP A 56 12.01 7.83 -5.91
CA TRP A 56 12.30 9.24 -5.60
C TRP A 56 13.60 9.77 -6.21
N SER A 57 14.55 8.90 -6.53
CA SER A 57 15.85 9.27 -7.10
C SER A 57 16.11 8.68 -8.47
N MET A 58 15.12 8.00 -9.08
CA MET A 58 15.24 7.34 -10.38
C MET A 58 14.72 8.22 -11.50
N GLY A 59 15.26 8.02 -12.72
CA GLY A 59 14.63 8.44 -13.95
C GLY A 59 13.43 7.56 -14.29
N ILE A 60 12.55 8.03 -15.17
CA ILE A 60 11.32 7.29 -15.53
C ILE A 60 11.64 5.90 -16.09
N ASP A 61 12.62 5.79 -16.97
CA ASP A 61 12.99 4.51 -17.61
C ASP A 61 13.50 3.51 -16.58
N ASP A 62 14.35 3.95 -15.64
CA ASP A 62 14.85 3.11 -14.55
C ASP A 62 13.73 2.68 -13.58
N ALA A 63 12.77 3.56 -13.30
CA ALA A 63 11.63 3.25 -12.45
C ALA A 63 10.72 2.20 -13.10
N ILE A 64 10.41 2.34 -14.39
CA ILE A 64 9.61 1.36 -15.15
C ILE A 64 10.29 -0.01 -15.14
N GLU A 65 11.60 -0.07 -15.37
CA GLU A 65 12.35 -1.33 -15.35
C GLU A 65 12.35 -1.96 -13.94
N ALA A 66 12.55 -1.15 -12.90
CA ALA A 66 12.53 -1.62 -11.52
C ALA A 66 11.14 -2.17 -11.12
N GLU A 67 10.06 -1.50 -11.51
CA GLU A 67 8.68 -1.98 -11.28
C GLU A 67 8.38 -3.27 -12.06
N ALA A 68 8.83 -3.37 -13.32
CA ALA A 68 8.66 -4.58 -14.11
C ALA A 68 9.35 -5.79 -13.47
N GLN A 69 10.56 -5.61 -12.95
CA GLN A 69 11.28 -6.66 -12.21
C GLN A 69 10.56 -7.01 -10.90
N ALA A 70 10.11 -6.03 -10.14
CA ALA A 70 9.36 -6.24 -8.90
C ALA A 70 8.05 -7.01 -9.17
N GLN A 71 7.33 -6.65 -10.23
CA GLN A 71 6.13 -7.35 -10.68
C GLN A 71 6.43 -8.80 -11.05
N ALA A 72 7.48 -9.05 -11.83
CA ALA A 72 7.88 -10.40 -12.23
C ALA A 72 8.18 -11.28 -11.00
N ILE A 73 8.82 -10.73 -9.97
CA ILE A 73 9.07 -11.43 -8.71
C ILE A 73 7.74 -11.73 -7.98
N CYS A 74 6.84 -10.74 -7.87
CA CYS A 74 5.54 -10.95 -7.23
C CYS A 74 4.70 -12.02 -7.94
N MET A 75 4.79 -12.11 -9.27
CA MET A 75 4.09 -13.13 -10.05
C MET A 75 4.58 -14.58 -9.79
N GLN A 76 5.73 -14.76 -9.14
CA GLN A 76 6.23 -16.09 -8.74
C GLN A 76 5.69 -16.53 -7.36
N THR A 77 4.98 -15.67 -6.65
CA THR A 77 4.44 -16.00 -5.31
C THR A 77 3.18 -16.85 -5.42
N LYS A 78 2.91 -17.65 -4.39
CA LYS A 78 1.66 -18.41 -4.30
C LYS A 78 0.45 -17.48 -4.10
N ASP A 79 0.65 -16.32 -3.48
CA ASP A 79 -0.40 -15.31 -3.35
C ASP A 79 -0.85 -14.75 -4.69
N TYR A 80 0.03 -14.63 -5.68
CA TYR A 80 -0.36 -14.30 -7.04
C TYR A 80 -1.25 -15.40 -7.66
N GLU A 81 -0.89 -16.66 -7.49
CA GLU A 81 -1.70 -17.79 -7.94
C GLU A 81 -3.08 -17.83 -7.27
N ARG A 82 -3.12 -17.59 -5.93
CA ARG A 82 -4.39 -17.48 -5.17
C ARG A 82 -5.27 -16.35 -5.71
N ALA A 83 -4.67 -15.18 -5.97
CA ALA A 83 -5.38 -14.05 -6.54
C ALA A 83 -5.95 -14.36 -7.92
N TYR A 84 -5.16 -14.98 -8.80
CA TYR A 84 -5.60 -15.37 -10.13
C TYR A 84 -6.77 -16.39 -10.08
N LYS A 85 -6.65 -17.42 -9.26
CA LYS A 85 -7.71 -18.43 -9.08
C LYS A 85 -8.99 -17.81 -8.55
N ALA A 86 -8.89 -16.92 -7.56
CA ALA A 86 -10.02 -16.22 -6.99
C ALA A 86 -10.69 -15.29 -8.01
N PHE A 87 -9.90 -14.59 -8.83
CA PHE A 87 -10.41 -13.75 -9.92
C PHE A 87 -11.21 -14.57 -10.94
N VAL A 88 -10.68 -15.69 -11.40
CA VAL A 88 -11.38 -16.59 -12.36
C VAL A 88 -12.67 -17.12 -11.74
N ALA A 89 -12.64 -17.50 -10.46
CA ALA A 89 -13.80 -18.00 -9.72
C ALA A 89 -14.78 -16.89 -9.28
N LYS A 90 -14.48 -15.61 -9.54
CA LYS A 90 -15.25 -14.44 -9.06
C LYS A 90 -15.43 -14.43 -7.54
N GLN A 91 -14.40 -14.82 -6.82
CA GLN A 91 -14.36 -14.89 -5.37
C GLN A 91 -13.34 -13.89 -4.80
N LYS A 92 -13.45 -13.59 -3.52
CA LYS A 92 -12.44 -12.80 -2.81
C LYS A 92 -11.21 -13.67 -2.54
N PRO A 93 -9.99 -13.22 -2.90
CA PRO A 93 -8.78 -13.97 -2.60
C PRO A 93 -8.49 -14.02 -1.09
N VAL A 94 -7.82 -15.08 -0.68
CA VAL A 94 -7.24 -15.23 0.66
C VAL A 94 -5.72 -15.31 0.49
N PHE A 95 -5.01 -14.42 1.16
CA PHE A 95 -3.56 -14.30 1.08
C PHE A 95 -2.88 -14.86 2.32
N GLU A 96 -1.68 -15.42 2.14
CA GLU A 96 -0.87 -16.02 3.20
C GLU A 96 0.52 -15.38 3.31
N GLY A 97 0.86 -14.49 2.38
CA GLY A 97 2.12 -13.73 2.41
C GLY A 97 3.32 -14.45 1.76
N ASP A 98 3.08 -15.49 0.93
CA ASP A 98 4.11 -16.36 0.33
C ASP A 98 3.97 -16.51 -1.20
#